data_ff61375c9c34cedc4fdf94f9c26ab0ac
#
_entry.id   ff61375c9c34cedc4fdf94f9c26ab0ac
#
_cell.length_a   1.000
_cell.length_b   1.000
_cell.length_c   1.000
_cell.angle_alpha   90.00
_cell.angle_beta   90.00
_cell.angle_gamma   90.00
#
_symmetry.space_group_name_H-M   'P 1'
#
loop_
_entity.id
_entity.type
_entity.pdbx_description
1 polymer ?
#
loop_
_entity_poly.entity_id
_entity_poly.type
_entity_poly.pdbx_seq_one_letter_code
_entity_poly.pdbx_strand_id
1 'polypeptide(L)'
;SVWDGVNIYKKKTQEQKADGSYVTITAEFRKYPNVGDSIADHSAYLLGAKNGENFRYDGLKGCSDYKKAVQIIKDGGYATSLTYVEKLSSIIEKWKLTQYDVTGETSDVIKYYRVRKNWGDAASQLGAYFIFDNAKAMADKHPGYKVYDWNGKQIYPAVMSGAAGGMSSTDCPFTVKVSVPD
;
A
#
# COMPACT_ATOMS: atom_id res chain seq x y z
N SER A 1 10.99 -5.66 -3.86
CA SER A 1 10.73 -5.36 -2.45
C SER A 1 11.27 -3.98 -2.11
N VAL A 2 10.52 -3.21 -1.35
CA VAL A 2 10.95 -1.89 -0.83
C VAL A 2 11.78 -2.05 0.46
N TRP A 3 11.77 -3.24 1.05
CA TRP A 3 12.60 -3.53 2.21
C TRP A 3 14.07 -3.76 1.79
N ASP A 4 14.98 -3.18 2.57
CA ASP A 4 16.43 -3.19 2.29
C ASP A 4 17.12 -4.54 2.56
N GLY A 5 16.40 -5.54 3.06
CA GLY A 5 16.94 -6.86 3.37
C GLY A 5 17.67 -6.98 4.71
N VAL A 6 17.84 -5.88 5.44
CA VAL A 6 18.68 -5.81 6.64
C VAL A 6 17.94 -5.33 7.87
N ASN A 7 17.17 -4.25 7.74
CA ASN A 7 16.50 -3.64 8.89
C ASN A 7 15.32 -4.47 9.38
N ILE A 8 15.44 -5.00 10.61
CA ILE A 8 14.43 -5.82 11.27
C ILE A 8 14.03 -5.22 12.62
N TYR A 9 12.85 -5.63 13.06
CA TYR A 9 12.30 -5.36 14.37
C TYR A 9 11.91 -6.67 15.05
N LYS A 10 12.50 -6.96 16.23
CA LYS A 10 12.20 -8.17 17.01
C LYS A 10 11.10 -7.90 18.01
N LYS A 11 10.06 -8.72 18.02
CA LYS A 11 8.94 -8.64 18.95
C LYS A 11 8.46 -10.01 19.39
N LYS A 12 8.09 -10.12 20.66
CA LYS A 12 7.34 -11.28 21.14
C LYS A 12 5.94 -11.27 20.52
N THR A 13 5.54 -12.40 19.95
CA THR A 13 4.20 -12.62 19.39
C THR A 13 3.70 -13.98 19.80
N GLN A 14 2.39 -14.21 19.67
CA GLN A 14 1.76 -15.48 19.96
C GLN A 14 1.37 -16.18 18.66
N GLU A 15 1.74 -17.45 18.58
CA GLU A 15 1.30 -18.36 17.54
C GLU A 15 0.28 -19.35 18.11
N GLN A 16 -0.80 -19.59 17.39
CA GLN A 16 -1.82 -20.54 17.79
C GLN A 16 -1.51 -21.92 17.16
N LYS A 17 -1.47 -22.93 18.02
CA LYS A 17 -1.30 -24.32 17.58
C LYS A 17 -2.63 -24.90 17.10
N ALA A 18 -2.58 -26.05 16.43
CA ALA A 18 -3.75 -26.76 15.92
C ALA A 18 -4.74 -27.17 17.03
N ASP A 19 -4.26 -27.40 18.26
CA ASP A 19 -5.08 -27.70 19.42
C ASP A 19 -5.74 -26.46 20.06
N GLY A 20 -5.51 -25.27 19.48
CA GLY A 20 -6.03 -23.99 19.97
C GLY A 20 -5.16 -23.33 21.04
N SER A 21 -4.16 -24.01 21.60
CA SER A 21 -3.23 -23.44 22.58
C SER A 21 -2.30 -22.40 21.93
N TYR A 22 -1.71 -21.53 22.77
CA TYR A 22 -0.80 -20.49 22.30
C TYR A 22 0.64 -20.76 22.75
N VAL A 23 1.58 -20.42 21.87
CA VAL A 23 3.01 -20.37 22.18
C VAL A 23 3.54 -18.96 21.90
N THR A 24 4.32 -18.44 22.83
CA THR A 24 4.98 -17.15 22.63
C THR A 24 6.33 -17.37 21.97
N ILE A 25 6.55 -16.72 20.85
CA ILE A 25 7.82 -16.74 20.13
C ILE A 25 8.38 -15.32 19.99
N THR A 26 9.68 -15.20 19.75
CA THR A 26 10.25 -13.94 19.29
C THR A 26 10.37 -13.99 17.78
N ALA A 27 9.59 -13.17 17.08
CA ALA A 27 9.61 -13.08 15.64
C ALA A 27 10.37 -11.85 15.17
N GLU A 28 10.96 -11.95 14.00
CA GLU A 28 11.63 -10.86 13.29
C GLU A 28 10.69 -10.30 12.25
N PHE A 29 10.42 -9.02 12.34
CA PHE A 29 9.58 -8.28 11.40
C PHE A 29 10.43 -7.33 10.59
N ARG A 30 10.10 -7.17 9.32
CA ARG A 30 10.72 -6.17 8.45
C ARG A 30 10.43 -4.77 8.99
N LYS A 31 11.45 -3.92 9.04
CA LYS A 31 11.33 -2.53 9.44
C LYS A 31 11.38 -1.65 8.20
N TYR A 32 10.44 -0.72 8.09
CA TYR A 32 10.29 0.17 6.95
C TYR A 32 10.48 1.64 7.37
N PRO A 33 10.92 2.49 6.44
CA PRO A 33 11.05 3.93 6.69
C PRO A 33 9.71 4.62 6.97
N ASN A 34 8.63 4.10 6.36
CA ASN A 34 7.28 4.63 6.50
C ASN A 34 6.21 3.54 6.31
N VAL A 35 4.96 3.87 6.65
CA VAL A 35 3.82 2.95 6.57
C VAL A 35 3.50 2.57 5.11
N GLY A 36 3.65 3.50 4.16
CA GLY A 36 3.37 3.24 2.75
C GLY A 36 4.26 2.13 2.17
N ASP A 37 5.54 2.14 2.51
CA ASP A 37 6.48 1.11 2.10
C ASP A 37 6.12 -0.26 2.70
N SER A 38 5.69 -0.28 3.96
CA SER A 38 5.22 -1.51 4.62
C SER A 38 4.00 -2.09 3.92
N ILE A 39 3.01 -1.26 3.57
CA ILE A 39 1.80 -1.70 2.84
C ILE A 39 2.16 -2.18 1.43
N ALA A 40 3.01 -1.47 0.72
CA ALA A 40 3.43 -1.84 -0.63
C ALA A 40 4.16 -3.20 -0.65
N ASP A 41 5.08 -3.41 0.30
CA ASP A 41 5.81 -4.67 0.40
C ASP A 41 4.89 -5.84 0.83
N HIS A 42 3.94 -5.59 1.74
CA HIS A 42 2.92 -6.57 2.12
C HIS A 42 2.08 -7.00 0.91
N SER A 43 1.62 -6.05 0.10
CA SER A 43 0.86 -6.34 -1.12
C SER A 43 1.69 -7.11 -2.14
N ALA A 44 2.95 -6.72 -2.34
CA ALA A 44 3.88 -7.43 -3.22
C ALA A 44 4.13 -8.87 -2.73
N TYR A 45 4.26 -9.07 -1.42
CA TYR A 45 4.40 -10.39 -0.83
C TYR A 45 3.18 -11.28 -1.11
N LEU A 46 1.96 -10.78 -0.85
CA LEU A 46 0.74 -11.56 -1.09
C LEU A 46 0.58 -11.95 -2.56
N LEU A 47 0.99 -11.09 -3.49
CA LEU A 47 0.88 -11.35 -4.93
C LEU A 47 2.05 -12.15 -5.52
N GLY A 48 3.19 -12.18 -4.85
CA GLY A 48 4.42 -12.75 -5.39
C GLY A 48 4.99 -13.95 -4.62
N ALA A 49 4.50 -14.23 -3.42
CA ALA A 49 4.98 -15.36 -2.62
C ALA A 49 4.69 -16.69 -3.31
N LYS A 50 5.68 -17.58 -3.29
CA LYS A 50 5.59 -18.90 -3.91
C LYS A 50 5.67 -20.01 -2.86
N ASN A 51 5.05 -21.15 -3.20
CA ASN A 51 5.23 -22.43 -2.55
C ASN A 51 5.62 -23.44 -3.64
N GLY A 52 6.92 -23.74 -3.75
CA GLY A 52 7.47 -24.42 -4.91
C GLY A 52 7.35 -23.54 -6.16
N GLU A 53 6.79 -24.08 -7.23
CA GLU A 53 6.57 -23.34 -8.50
C GLU A 53 5.28 -22.51 -8.52
N ASN A 54 4.33 -22.82 -7.64
CA ASN A 54 3.00 -22.18 -7.61
C ASN A 54 2.99 -20.93 -6.75
N PHE A 55 2.08 -20.00 -7.08
CA PHE A 55 1.80 -18.87 -6.19
C PHE A 55 1.14 -19.36 -4.91
N ARG A 56 1.64 -18.90 -3.78
CA ARG A 56 1.17 -19.31 -2.44
C ARG A 56 -0.29 -18.93 -2.20
N TYR A 57 -0.71 -17.81 -2.78
CA TYR A 57 -2.07 -17.26 -2.65
C TYR A 57 -2.72 -17.18 -4.03
N ASP A 58 -2.70 -18.30 -4.77
CA ASP A 58 -3.29 -18.36 -6.09
C ASP A 58 -4.79 -18.04 -6.05
N GLY A 59 -5.25 -17.28 -7.05
CA GLY A 59 -6.63 -16.78 -7.09
C GLY A 59 -6.91 -15.53 -6.24
N LEU A 60 -5.92 -15.01 -5.48
CA LEU A 60 -6.09 -13.77 -4.72
C LEU A 60 -6.15 -12.54 -5.63
N LYS A 61 -5.31 -12.51 -6.67
CA LYS A 61 -5.27 -11.39 -7.61
C LYS A 61 -6.59 -11.29 -8.37
N GLY A 62 -7.26 -10.14 -8.27
CA GLY A 62 -8.54 -9.89 -8.92
C GLY A 62 -9.76 -10.52 -8.22
N CYS A 63 -9.57 -11.10 -7.03
CA CYS A 63 -10.68 -11.60 -6.23
C CYS A 63 -11.48 -10.44 -5.64
N SER A 64 -12.72 -10.23 -6.11
CA SER A 64 -13.65 -9.20 -5.63
C SER A 64 -14.45 -9.63 -4.40
N ASP A 65 -14.49 -10.91 -4.10
CA ASP A 65 -15.14 -11.45 -2.89
C ASP A 65 -14.13 -11.45 -1.75
N TYR A 66 -14.29 -10.51 -0.81
CA TYR A 66 -13.37 -10.38 0.32
C TYR A 66 -13.34 -11.63 1.23
N LYS A 67 -14.45 -12.36 1.38
CA LYS A 67 -14.48 -13.59 2.19
C LYS A 67 -13.62 -14.67 1.55
N LYS A 68 -13.73 -14.81 0.25
CA LYS A 68 -12.88 -15.73 -0.54
C LYS A 68 -11.42 -15.28 -0.50
N ALA A 69 -11.14 -13.99 -0.63
CA ALA A 69 -9.78 -13.45 -0.55
C ALA A 69 -9.12 -13.74 0.80
N VAL A 70 -9.82 -13.50 1.90
CA VAL A 70 -9.33 -13.78 3.26
C VAL A 70 -9.12 -15.28 3.48
N GLN A 71 -9.98 -16.13 2.93
CA GLN A 71 -9.83 -17.59 2.99
C GLN A 71 -8.58 -18.04 2.22
N ILE A 72 -8.36 -17.55 1.00
CA ILE A 72 -7.14 -17.85 0.21
C ILE A 72 -5.87 -17.49 1.00
N ILE A 73 -5.86 -16.35 1.66
CA ILE A 73 -4.71 -15.91 2.48
C ILE A 73 -4.51 -16.87 3.67
N LYS A 74 -5.59 -17.26 4.34
CA LYS A 74 -5.55 -18.23 5.45
C LYS A 74 -5.03 -19.59 4.99
N ASP A 75 -5.58 -20.12 3.91
CA ASP A 75 -5.23 -21.44 3.37
C ASP A 75 -3.78 -21.48 2.87
N GLY A 76 -3.29 -20.36 2.35
CA GLY A 76 -1.87 -20.16 2.03
C GLY A 76 -0.95 -20.11 3.27
N GLY A 77 -1.48 -20.23 4.48
CA GLY A 77 -0.71 -20.28 5.73
C GLY A 77 -0.12 -18.95 6.15
N TYR A 78 -0.80 -17.84 5.85
CA TYR A 78 -0.36 -16.51 6.29
C TYR A 78 -0.42 -16.31 7.80
N ALA A 79 -1.42 -16.91 8.44
CA ALA A 79 -1.66 -16.79 9.87
C ALA A 79 -1.99 -18.14 10.50
N THR A 80 -1.51 -18.35 11.73
CA THR A 80 -1.81 -19.56 12.54
C THR A 80 -3.17 -19.48 13.23
N SER A 81 -3.70 -18.26 13.48
CA SER A 81 -4.97 -18.05 14.17
C SER A 81 -6.13 -18.81 13.53
N LEU A 82 -6.84 -19.62 14.32
CA LEU A 82 -8.01 -20.40 13.87
C LEU A 82 -9.19 -19.49 13.50
N THR A 83 -9.28 -18.31 14.12
CA THR A 83 -10.34 -17.31 13.89
C THR A 83 -9.90 -16.19 12.95
N TYR A 84 -8.87 -16.42 12.13
CA TYR A 84 -8.32 -15.38 11.23
C TYR A 84 -9.36 -14.84 10.26
N VAL A 85 -10.07 -15.74 9.56
CA VAL A 85 -11.09 -15.38 8.55
C VAL A 85 -12.23 -14.58 9.20
N GLU A 86 -12.75 -15.05 10.31
CA GLU A 86 -13.84 -14.39 11.04
C GLU A 86 -13.46 -12.99 11.51
N LYS A 87 -12.27 -12.86 12.11
CA LYS A 87 -11.76 -11.57 12.61
C LYS A 87 -11.59 -10.55 11.49
N LEU A 88 -10.95 -10.95 10.36
CA LEU A 88 -10.77 -10.04 9.24
C LEU A 88 -12.11 -9.69 8.58
N SER A 89 -13.01 -10.66 8.40
CA SER A 89 -14.34 -10.40 7.86
C SER A 89 -15.09 -9.40 8.72
N SER A 90 -15.08 -9.56 10.03
CA SER A 90 -15.71 -8.62 10.97
C SER A 90 -15.13 -7.22 10.88
N ILE A 91 -13.81 -7.08 10.68
CA ILE A 91 -13.16 -5.77 10.51
C ILE A 91 -13.60 -5.13 9.20
N ILE A 92 -13.59 -5.90 8.10
CA ILE A 92 -14.00 -5.44 6.77
C ILE A 92 -15.44 -4.95 6.80
N GLU A 93 -16.34 -5.71 7.41
CA GLU A 93 -17.76 -5.38 7.53
C GLU A 93 -17.99 -4.15 8.43
N LYS A 94 -17.36 -4.14 9.62
CA LYS A 94 -17.47 -3.05 10.60
C LYS A 94 -17.07 -1.71 9.99
N TRP A 95 -15.98 -1.68 9.24
CA TRP A 95 -15.44 -0.46 8.65
C TRP A 95 -15.88 -0.25 7.20
N LYS A 96 -16.77 -1.11 6.67
CA LYS A 96 -17.28 -1.06 5.28
C LYS A 96 -16.14 -0.94 4.26
N LEU A 97 -15.08 -1.73 4.44
CA LEU A 97 -13.86 -1.60 3.63
C LEU A 97 -14.08 -1.98 2.17
N THR A 98 -15.11 -2.76 1.84
CA THR A 98 -15.48 -3.09 0.45
C THR A 98 -15.84 -1.86 -0.40
N GLN A 99 -16.15 -0.72 0.23
CA GLN A 99 -16.35 0.54 -0.50
C GLN A 99 -15.09 1.02 -1.24
N TYR A 100 -13.93 0.51 -0.87
CA TYR A 100 -12.65 0.83 -1.50
C TYR A 100 -12.22 -0.19 -2.55
N ASP A 101 -12.99 -1.27 -2.72
CA ASP A 101 -12.74 -2.25 -3.76
C ASP A 101 -13.14 -1.66 -5.11
N VAL A 102 -12.20 -1.63 -6.03
CA VAL A 102 -12.47 -1.16 -7.40
C VAL A 102 -13.24 -2.27 -8.10
N THR A 103 -14.55 -2.09 -8.29
CA THR A 103 -15.34 -2.98 -9.17
C THR A 103 -14.87 -2.80 -10.59
N GLY A 104 -14.44 -3.90 -11.23
CA GLY A 104 -13.68 -3.92 -12.49
C GLY A 104 -14.40 -3.41 -13.75
N GLU A 105 -15.33 -2.45 -13.65
CA GLU A 105 -16.01 -1.83 -14.79
C GLU A 105 -15.48 -0.44 -15.17
N THR A 106 -14.56 0.11 -14.42
CA THR A 106 -13.77 1.25 -14.88
C THR A 106 -12.34 0.82 -15.00
N SER A 107 -11.79 0.88 -16.21
CA SER A 107 -10.35 0.92 -16.46
C SER A 107 -9.77 2.21 -15.85
N ASP A 108 -10.02 2.43 -14.57
CA ASP A 108 -9.31 3.43 -13.81
C ASP A 108 -7.87 2.92 -13.70
N VAL A 109 -7.08 3.34 -14.66
CA VAL A 109 -5.64 3.26 -14.62
C VAL A 109 -5.24 3.65 -13.19
N ILE A 110 -4.69 2.68 -12.45
CA ILE A 110 -4.25 2.95 -11.08
C ILE A 110 -3.37 4.20 -11.12
N LYS A 111 -3.87 5.26 -10.55
CA LYS A 111 -3.29 6.60 -10.67
C LYS A 111 -2.17 6.75 -9.66
N TYR A 112 -0.94 6.57 -10.12
CA TYR A 112 0.24 6.78 -9.28
C TYR A 112 0.89 8.13 -9.58
N TYR A 113 1.29 8.83 -8.54
CA TYR A 113 2.27 9.92 -8.61
C TYR A 113 3.66 9.33 -8.69
N ARG A 114 4.41 9.65 -9.76
CA ARG A 114 5.77 9.13 -9.97
C ARG A 114 6.81 10.20 -9.70
N VAL A 115 7.85 9.82 -8.96
CA VAL A 115 8.99 10.71 -8.68
C VAL A 115 10.14 10.34 -9.60
N ARG A 116 10.47 11.24 -10.51
CA ARG A 116 11.51 11.07 -11.54
C ARG A 116 12.25 12.39 -11.80
N LYS A 117 13.44 12.32 -12.40
CA LYS A 117 14.12 13.52 -12.93
C LYS A 117 13.37 14.12 -14.12
N ASN A 118 12.96 13.25 -15.05
CA ASN A 118 12.12 13.58 -16.20
C ASN A 118 11.10 12.47 -16.43
N TRP A 119 9.95 12.78 -17.03
CA TRP A 119 8.92 11.77 -17.30
C TRP A 119 9.43 10.60 -18.14
N GLY A 120 10.20 10.88 -19.21
CA GLY A 120 10.76 9.85 -20.09
C GLY A 120 11.90 9.03 -19.50
N ASP A 121 12.48 9.47 -18.37
CA ASP A 121 13.57 8.78 -17.69
C ASP A 121 13.05 7.81 -16.63
N ALA A 122 12.59 6.65 -17.09
CA ALA A 122 12.07 5.61 -16.21
C ALA A 122 13.15 5.06 -15.26
N ALA A 123 14.43 5.09 -15.66
CA ALA A 123 15.54 4.61 -14.84
C ALA A 123 15.78 5.49 -13.61
N SER A 124 15.44 6.79 -13.67
CA SER A 124 15.55 7.70 -12.52
C SER A 124 14.40 7.57 -11.52
N GLN A 125 13.44 6.68 -11.72
CA GLN A 125 12.27 6.61 -10.84
C GLN A 125 12.63 6.18 -9.42
N LEU A 126 12.41 7.06 -8.43
CA LEU A 126 12.59 6.78 -7.02
C LEU A 126 11.37 6.05 -6.42
N GLY A 127 10.19 6.23 -7.01
CA GLY A 127 8.99 5.57 -6.52
C GLY A 127 7.73 5.96 -7.29
N ALA A 128 6.65 5.22 -6.99
CA ALA A 128 5.30 5.51 -7.43
C ALA A 128 4.37 5.47 -6.21
N TYR A 129 3.59 6.51 -6.00
CA TYR A 129 2.83 6.76 -4.79
C TYR A 129 1.37 7.00 -5.09
N PHE A 130 0.47 6.45 -4.28
CA PHE A 130 -0.96 6.77 -4.34
C PHE A 130 -1.29 8.14 -3.75
N ILE A 131 -0.50 8.57 -2.75
CA ILE A 131 -0.71 9.80 -2.01
C ILE A 131 0.30 10.82 -2.52
N PHE A 132 -0.21 12.00 -2.96
CA PHE A 132 0.62 13.07 -3.49
C PHE A 132 1.67 13.56 -2.49
N ASP A 133 1.31 13.73 -1.22
CA ASP A 133 2.21 14.23 -0.18
C ASP A 133 3.42 13.31 0.03
N ASN A 134 3.23 11.98 -0.11
CA ASN A 134 4.33 11.02 -0.04
C ASN A 134 5.28 11.16 -1.24
N ALA A 135 4.73 11.35 -2.44
CA ALA A 135 5.53 11.62 -3.63
C ALA A 135 6.29 12.94 -3.51
N LYS A 136 5.62 13.98 -3.01
CA LYS A 136 6.22 15.29 -2.75
C LYS A 136 7.37 15.18 -1.74
N ALA A 137 7.15 14.53 -0.61
CA ALA A 137 8.16 14.33 0.42
C ALA A 137 9.38 13.56 -0.08
N MET A 138 9.20 12.64 -1.04
CA MET A 138 10.31 11.94 -1.69
C MET A 138 11.06 12.88 -2.63
N ALA A 139 10.37 13.69 -3.43
CA ALA A 139 10.99 14.66 -4.33
C ALA A 139 11.79 15.73 -3.55
N ASP A 140 11.25 16.22 -2.45
CA ASP A 140 11.91 17.22 -1.58
C ASP A 140 13.25 16.72 -1.00
N LYS A 141 13.36 15.42 -0.74
CA LYS A 141 14.60 14.79 -0.25
C LYS A 141 15.66 14.59 -1.33
N HIS A 142 15.28 14.74 -2.60
CA HIS A 142 16.17 14.44 -3.74
C HIS A 142 16.19 15.62 -4.72
N PRO A 143 17.12 16.57 -4.59
CA PRO A 143 17.22 17.72 -5.47
C PRO A 143 17.23 17.33 -6.95
N GLY A 144 16.46 18.04 -7.78
CA GLY A 144 16.31 17.77 -9.21
C GLY A 144 15.25 16.75 -9.58
N TYR A 145 14.61 16.12 -8.59
CA TYR A 145 13.48 15.23 -8.82
C TYR A 145 12.15 15.98 -8.80
N LYS A 146 11.19 15.45 -9.57
CA LYS A 146 9.87 16.03 -9.81
C LYS A 146 8.81 15.00 -9.59
N VAL A 147 7.60 15.45 -9.24
CA VAL A 147 6.44 14.57 -9.17
C VAL A 147 5.62 14.73 -10.44
N TYR A 148 5.28 13.61 -11.03
CA TYR A 148 4.43 13.51 -12.22
C TYR A 148 3.13 12.78 -11.86
N ASP A 149 2.01 13.20 -12.43
CA ASP A 149 0.77 12.46 -12.37
C ASP A 149 0.81 11.22 -13.28
N TRP A 150 -0.26 10.47 -13.33
CA TRP A 150 -0.40 9.24 -14.14
C TRP A 150 -0.38 9.48 -15.65
N ASN A 151 -0.64 10.73 -16.11
CA ASN A 151 -0.60 11.15 -17.49
C ASN A 151 0.79 11.69 -17.90
N GLY A 152 1.73 11.77 -16.96
CA GLY A 152 3.05 12.30 -17.20
C GLY A 152 3.16 13.83 -17.09
N LYS A 153 2.11 14.48 -16.59
CA LYS A 153 2.15 15.91 -16.32
C LYS A 153 2.95 16.15 -15.03
N GLN A 154 3.95 17.05 -15.10
CA GLN A 154 4.65 17.49 -13.90
C GLN A 154 3.68 18.30 -13.01
N ILE A 155 3.54 17.90 -11.76
CA ILE A 155 2.69 18.54 -10.76
C ILE A 155 3.47 19.12 -9.57
N TYR A 156 4.74 18.71 -9.43
CA TYR A 156 5.63 19.27 -8.41
C TYR A 156 7.10 19.22 -8.84
N PRO A 157 7.94 20.26 -8.57
CA PRO A 157 7.43 21.58 -8.21
C PRO A 157 6.51 22.12 -9.31
N ALA A 158 5.60 23.03 -8.93
CA ALA A 158 4.67 23.61 -9.90
C ALA A 158 5.43 24.24 -11.07
N VAL A 159 5.02 23.91 -12.31
CA VAL A 159 5.53 24.58 -13.49
C VAL A 159 4.87 25.94 -13.53
N MET A 160 5.60 27.00 -13.25
CA MET A 160 5.13 28.36 -13.42
C MET A 160 4.96 28.57 -14.94
N SER A 161 3.75 28.35 -15.46
CA SER A 161 3.37 28.85 -16.77
C SER A 161 3.30 30.37 -16.66
N GLY A 162 4.20 31.08 -17.35
CA GLY A 162 4.20 32.52 -17.40
C GLY A 162 2.89 33.04 -18.03
N ALA A 163 1.93 33.43 -17.18
CA ALA A 163 0.85 34.35 -17.43
C ALA A 163 0.25 34.75 -16.08
N ALA A 164 0.19 36.04 -15.81
CA ALA A 164 -0.31 36.66 -14.60
C ALA A 164 -1.75 36.24 -14.30
N GLY A 165 -1.99 35.78 -13.06
CA GLY A 165 -3.31 35.52 -12.54
C GLY A 165 -3.18 34.88 -11.18
N GLY A 166 -3.24 35.70 -10.12
CA GLY A 166 -3.19 35.22 -8.75
C GLY A 166 -4.33 34.24 -8.46
N MET A 167 -4.00 33.04 -8.05
CA MET A 167 -4.94 32.12 -7.42
C MET A 167 -4.50 31.88 -5.98
N SER A 168 -5.42 32.27 -5.11
CA SER A 168 -5.39 32.07 -3.66
C SER A 168 -5.26 30.60 -3.30
N SER A 169 -4.54 30.32 -2.23
CA SER A 169 -4.18 29.00 -1.70
C SER A 169 -5.35 28.23 -1.04
N THR A 170 -6.57 28.30 -1.57
CA THR A 170 -7.77 27.73 -0.93
C THR A 170 -8.50 26.64 -1.72
N ASP A 171 -8.02 26.24 -2.89
CA ASP A 171 -8.68 25.19 -3.69
C ASP A 171 -7.88 23.87 -3.70
N CYS A 172 -7.86 23.19 -2.56
CA CYS A 172 -7.56 21.78 -2.49
C CYS A 172 -8.89 21.01 -2.23
N PRO A 173 -9.47 20.29 -3.21
CA PRO A 173 -10.83 19.75 -3.09
C PRO A 173 -10.96 18.49 -2.23
N PHE A 174 -9.97 18.11 -1.44
CA PHE A 174 -10.07 16.95 -0.54
C PHE A 174 -9.43 17.21 0.83
N THR A 175 -10.20 17.81 1.70
CA THR A 175 -9.91 17.77 3.13
C THR A 175 -10.77 16.69 3.76
N VAL A 176 -10.17 15.53 4.04
CA VAL A 176 -10.80 14.51 4.90
C VAL A 176 -10.63 14.98 6.35
N LYS A 177 -11.68 15.55 6.93
CA LYS A 177 -11.76 15.73 8.39
C LYS A 177 -12.02 14.37 9.02
N VAL A 178 -11.00 13.80 9.64
CA VAL A 178 -11.18 12.68 10.57
C VAL A 178 -11.58 13.29 11.91
N SER A 179 -12.86 13.23 12.25
CA SER A 179 -13.34 13.49 13.59
C SER A 179 -13.12 12.23 14.41
N VAL A 180 -12.29 12.29 15.42
CA VAL A 180 -12.16 11.26 16.45
C VAL A 180 -13.25 11.57 17.46
N PRO A 181 -14.21 10.66 17.73
CA PRO A 181 -15.14 10.84 18.86
C PRO A 181 -14.39 10.53 20.16
N ASP A 182 -14.67 11.33 21.18
CA ASP A 182 -14.26 11.18 22.60
C ASP A 182 -14.68 9.84 23.16
#